data_04091cedd309a10fa8caea4522cabf50
#
_entry.id   04091cedd309a10fa8caea4522cabf50
#
_cell.length_a   1.000
_cell.length_b   1.000
_cell.length_c   1.000
_cell.angle_alpha   90.00
_cell.angle_beta   90.00
_cell.angle_gamma   90.00
#
_symmetry.space_group_name_H-M   'P 1'
#
loop_
_entity.id
_entity.type
_entity.pdbx_description
1 polymer ?
#
loop_
_entity_poly.entity_id
_entity_poly.type
_entity_poly.pdbx_seq_one_letter_code
_entity_poly.pdbx_strand_id
1 'polypeptide(L)'
;MNRTKLGVLAFVAMATCAPFVSHAEKTVPLVVPDEASIPTGPVGDAVRRGKQLLTDTHKQLPKNVGNGLNCTNCHLNGGTTAYASPWVGLSGAFPEYRSRSGKLISLQERVNDCFQRSMNGKPLAFDSAEMNAIMAYMKWLSSGVPVGTNVTGRGFEKIDTALVPNREHGKAVYAAQCASCHGADGQGMKNPQGGYVFPPVWGNDSFNIGAGMARMYTAAAFVKHNMPLGQGGTLSAQDALDVSAYFTAQPRPDYAARANDWPKGDKPKDAR
;
A
#
# COMPACT_ATOMS: atom_id res chain seq x y z
N MET A 1 -41.52 68.38 28.71
CA MET A 1 -41.09 67.01 29.08
C MET A 1 -41.28 66.10 27.83
N ASN A 2 -40.24 66.01 26.99
CA ASN A 2 -40.27 65.21 25.77
C ASN A 2 -39.53 63.85 26.04
N ARG A 3 -40.24 62.75 25.92
CA ARG A 3 -39.70 61.44 25.99
C ARG A 3 -39.43 60.94 24.55
N THR A 4 -38.14 60.84 24.22
CA THR A 4 -37.68 60.27 22.96
C THR A 4 -37.68 58.75 23.11
N LYS A 5 -38.45 58.02 22.27
CA LYS A 5 -38.44 56.56 22.21
C LYS A 5 -37.32 56.12 21.28
N LEU A 6 -36.34 55.42 21.79
CA LEU A 6 -35.27 54.74 21.07
C LEU A 6 -35.80 53.40 20.52
N GLY A 7 -35.94 53.30 19.20
CA GLY A 7 -36.28 52.03 18.55
C GLY A 7 -35.05 51.18 18.35
N VAL A 8 -35.08 49.97 18.91
CA VAL A 8 -34.03 48.95 18.69
C VAL A 8 -34.36 48.16 17.41
N LEU A 9 -33.57 48.36 16.37
CA LEU A 9 -33.62 47.52 15.16
C LEU A 9 -32.85 46.23 15.46
N ALA A 10 -33.56 45.09 15.53
CA ALA A 10 -32.97 43.78 15.59
C ALA A 10 -32.59 43.34 14.17
N PHE A 11 -31.29 43.24 13.88
CA PHE A 11 -30.77 42.60 12.67
C PHE A 11 -30.84 41.08 12.84
N VAL A 12 -31.75 40.41 12.14
CA VAL A 12 -31.77 38.94 12.00
C VAL A 12 -30.76 38.55 10.92
N ALA A 13 -29.61 38.08 11.32
CA ALA A 13 -28.64 37.46 10.41
C ALA A 13 -29.16 36.09 9.95
N MET A 14 -29.68 36.00 8.72
CA MET A 14 -29.96 34.73 8.08
C MET A 14 -28.62 34.05 7.72
N ALA A 15 -28.22 33.07 8.49
CA ALA A 15 -27.13 32.16 8.15
C ALA A 15 -27.59 31.25 6.99
N THR A 16 -27.16 31.55 5.77
CA THR A 16 -27.36 30.65 4.62
C THR A 16 -26.40 29.45 4.78
N CYS A 17 -26.92 28.32 5.27
CA CYS A 17 -26.23 27.03 5.15
C CYS A 17 -26.15 26.64 3.68
N ALA A 18 -25.01 26.90 3.03
CA ALA A 18 -24.74 26.32 1.73
C ALA A 18 -24.64 24.79 1.90
N PRO A 19 -25.32 23.98 1.09
CA PRO A 19 -25.21 22.55 1.17
C PRO A 19 -23.76 22.17 0.84
N PHE A 20 -23.09 21.45 1.75
CA PHE A 20 -21.84 20.76 1.44
C PHE A 20 -22.15 19.72 0.36
N VAL A 21 -21.80 20.01 -0.88
CA VAL A 21 -21.84 19.02 -1.95
C VAL A 21 -20.69 18.04 -1.68
N SER A 22 -21.02 16.94 -1.02
CA SER A 22 -20.12 15.79 -0.94
C SER A 22 -19.93 15.26 -2.36
N HIS A 23 -18.79 15.56 -2.98
CA HIS A 23 -18.39 14.89 -4.21
C HIS A 23 -18.04 13.47 -3.86
N ALA A 24 -18.98 12.53 -4.08
CA ALA A 24 -18.69 11.11 -4.02
C ALA A 24 -17.55 10.85 -5.02
N GLU A 25 -16.43 10.32 -4.51
CA GLU A 25 -15.25 10.02 -5.31
C GLU A 25 -15.64 8.99 -6.38
N LYS A 26 -15.55 9.37 -7.66
CA LYS A 26 -15.97 8.53 -8.77
C LYS A 26 -15.07 7.28 -8.82
N THR A 27 -15.68 6.10 -8.79
CA THR A 27 -14.97 4.81 -8.91
C THR A 27 -15.24 4.19 -10.27
N VAL A 28 -14.19 3.72 -10.92
CA VAL A 28 -14.25 3.00 -12.20
C VAL A 28 -13.74 1.56 -12.03
N PRO A 29 -14.12 0.61 -12.90
CA PRO A 29 -13.59 -0.74 -12.87
C PRO A 29 -12.07 -0.78 -12.98
N LEU A 30 -11.42 -1.77 -12.34
CA LEU A 30 -10.02 -2.05 -12.57
C LEU A 30 -9.88 -2.74 -13.93
N VAL A 31 -9.30 -2.03 -14.90
CA VAL A 31 -9.02 -2.57 -16.24
C VAL A 31 -7.52 -2.50 -16.47
N VAL A 32 -6.90 -3.65 -16.70
CA VAL A 32 -5.47 -3.74 -17.00
C VAL A 32 -5.28 -3.53 -18.51
N PRO A 33 -4.42 -2.58 -18.93
CA PRO A 33 -4.11 -2.41 -20.35
C PRO A 33 -3.49 -3.68 -20.94
N ASP A 34 -3.82 -3.98 -22.19
CA ASP A 34 -3.18 -5.06 -22.95
C ASP A 34 -1.68 -4.74 -23.14
N GLU A 35 -0.81 -5.70 -22.91
CA GLU A 35 0.63 -5.53 -23.15
C GLU A 35 0.97 -5.19 -24.60
N ALA A 36 0.14 -5.60 -25.57
CA ALA A 36 0.26 -5.20 -26.94
C ALA A 36 0.07 -3.68 -27.17
N SER A 37 -0.55 -2.98 -26.20
CA SER A 37 -0.70 -1.52 -26.21
C SER A 37 0.57 -0.76 -25.76
N ILE A 38 1.61 -1.46 -25.29
CA ILE A 38 2.89 -0.82 -24.95
C ILE A 38 3.50 -0.25 -26.23
N PRO A 39 3.77 1.07 -26.29
CA PRO A 39 4.26 1.69 -27.51
C PRO A 39 5.63 1.13 -27.93
N THR A 40 5.97 1.26 -29.20
CA THR A 40 7.32 1.01 -29.70
C THR A 40 8.26 2.17 -29.35
N GLY A 41 9.57 1.93 -29.39
CA GLY A 41 10.60 2.94 -29.17
C GLY A 41 10.81 3.30 -27.69
N PRO A 42 11.49 4.41 -27.39
CA PRO A 42 12.05 4.71 -26.06
C PRO A 42 11.03 4.72 -24.93
N VAL A 43 9.78 5.14 -25.18
CA VAL A 43 8.72 5.14 -24.16
C VAL A 43 8.32 3.71 -23.81
N GLY A 44 8.12 2.85 -24.80
CA GLY A 44 7.78 1.45 -24.56
C GLY A 44 8.93 0.67 -23.90
N ASP A 45 10.17 1.00 -24.25
CA ASP A 45 11.35 0.40 -23.61
C ASP A 45 11.42 0.79 -22.13
N ALA A 46 11.11 2.05 -21.78
CA ALA A 46 11.00 2.49 -20.40
C ALA A 46 9.87 1.77 -19.66
N VAL A 47 8.71 1.55 -20.27
CA VAL A 47 7.59 0.79 -19.67
C VAL A 47 8.02 -0.65 -19.37
N ARG A 48 8.62 -1.35 -20.35
CA ARG A 48 9.13 -2.73 -20.17
C ARG A 48 10.21 -2.79 -19.09
N ARG A 49 11.13 -1.82 -19.09
CA ARG A 49 12.16 -1.71 -18.03
C ARG A 49 11.54 -1.49 -16.65
N GLY A 50 10.55 -0.62 -16.53
CA GLY A 50 9.81 -0.38 -15.27
C GLY A 50 9.14 -1.64 -14.75
N LYS A 51 8.47 -2.40 -15.60
CA LYS A 51 7.90 -3.71 -15.26
C LYS A 51 8.97 -4.65 -14.70
N GLN A 52 10.12 -4.78 -15.39
CA GLN A 52 11.24 -5.63 -14.97
C GLN A 52 11.79 -5.21 -13.60
N LEU A 53 12.00 -3.89 -13.38
CA LEU A 53 12.49 -3.35 -12.10
C LEU A 53 11.57 -3.70 -10.93
N LEU A 54 10.27 -3.69 -11.13
CA LEU A 54 9.28 -3.94 -10.09
C LEU A 54 9.04 -5.44 -9.83
N THR A 55 9.19 -6.28 -10.86
CA THR A 55 8.98 -7.74 -10.74
C THR A 55 10.21 -8.48 -10.23
N ASP A 56 11.40 -7.95 -10.46
CA ASP A 56 12.68 -8.55 -10.07
C ASP A 56 13.57 -7.54 -9.32
N THR A 57 12.96 -6.81 -8.38
CA THR A 57 13.52 -5.60 -7.76
C THR A 57 14.86 -5.87 -7.08
N HIS A 58 14.96 -6.92 -6.26
CA HIS A 58 16.18 -7.21 -5.48
C HIS A 58 17.39 -7.48 -6.37
N LYS A 59 17.17 -8.15 -7.52
CA LYS A 59 18.23 -8.46 -8.50
C LYS A 59 18.59 -7.25 -9.35
N GLN A 60 17.57 -6.47 -9.76
CA GLN A 60 17.75 -5.32 -10.65
C GLN A 60 18.30 -4.08 -9.93
N LEU A 61 18.05 -3.95 -8.62
CA LEU A 61 18.37 -2.80 -7.79
C LEU A 61 19.09 -3.21 -6.48
N PRO A 62 20.17 -4.01 -6.54
CA PRO A 62 20.79 -4.59 -5.34
C PRO A 62 21.40 -3.52 -4.40
N LYS A 63 21.64 -2.31 -4.89
CA LYS A 63 22.14 -1.18 -4.06
C LYS A 63 21.01 -0.48 -3.28
N ASN A 64 19.76 -0.68 -3.70
CA ASN A 64 18.57 -0.01 -3.15
C ASN A 64 17.68 -0.95 -2.35
N VAL A 65 17.85 -2.26 -2.47
CA VAL A 65 17.09 -3.29 -1.74
C VAL A 65 17.97 -3.90 -0.67
N GLY A 66 17.52 -3.83 0.58
CA GLY A 66 18.25 -4.36 1.74
C GLY A 66 17.78 -5.74 2.20
N ASN A 67 16.82 -6.34 1.50
CA ASN A 67 16.29 -7.68 1.75
C ASN A 67 16.08 -8.43 0.43
N GLY A 68 15.54 -9.66 0.48
CA GLY A 68 15.31 -10.45 -0.72
C GLY A 68 13.96 -10.21 -1.43
N LEU A 69 13.25 -9.12 -1.10
CA LEU A 69 11.89 -8.90 -1.60
C LEU A 69 11.88 -8.18 -2.94
N ASN A 70 10.81 -8.43 -3.71
CA ASN A 70 10.40 -7.67 -4.88
C ASN A 70 9.14 -6.85 -4.58
N CYS A 71 8.91 -5.77 -5.30
CA CYS A 71 7.68 -4.98 -5.15
C CYS A 71 6.43 -5.85 -5.36
N THR A 72 6.50 -6.80 -6.27
CA THR A 72 5.41 -7.73 -6.60
C THR A 72 5.14 -8.81 -5.57
N ASN A 73 5.94 -8.91 -4.50
CA ASN A 73 5.57 -9.77 -3.36
C ASN A 73 4.34 -9.27 -2.59
N CYS A 74 4.05 -7.95 -2.68
CA CYS A 74 2.85 -7.34 -2.11
C CYS A 74 1.91 -6.78 -3.19
N HIS A 75 2.47 -6.23 -4.28
CA HIS A 75 1.71 -5.72 -5.42
C HIS A 75 1.57 -6.82 -6.48
N LEU A 76 0.71 -7.79 -6.19
CA LEU A 76 0.61 -9.04 -6.93
C LEU A 76 0.37 -8.85 -8.42
N ASN A 77 0.85 -9.81 -9.22
CA ASN A 77 0.70 -9.87 -10.67
C ASN A 77 1.13 -8.55 -11.37
N GLY A 78 2.35 -8.05 -11.05
CA GLY A 78 2.83 -6.81 -11.66
C GLY A 78 2.03 -5.57 -11.27
N GLY A 79 1.38 -5.58 -10.09
CA GLY A 79 0.57 -4.46 -9.60
C GLY A 79 -0.81 -4.37 -10.25
N THR A 80 -1.37 -5.48 -10.71
CA THR A 80 -2.68 -5.52 -11.39
C THR A 80 -3.78 -6.22 -10.60
N THR A 81 -3.46 -6.86 -9.47
CA THR A 81 -4.44 -7.58 -8.66
C THR A 81 -5.21 -6.62 -7.76
N ALA A 82 -6.54 -6.65 -7.87
CA ALA A 82 -7.44 -5.89 -6.98
C ALA A 82 -7.18 -6.26 -5.50
N TYR A 83 -7.32 -5.30 -4.61
CA TYR A 83 -7.08 -5.44 -3.15
C TYR A 83 -5.66 -5.87 -2.74
N ALA A 84 -4.74 -5.98 -3.70
CA ALA A 84 -3.30 -6.12 -3.48
C ALA A 84 -2.55 -4.79 -3.70
N SER A 85 -3.21 -3.67 -3.43
CA SER A 85 -2.68 -2.32 -3.68
C SER A 85 -2.21 -2.14 -5.14
N PRO A 86 -3.10 -2.33 -6.13
CA PRO A 86 -2.75 -2.26 -7.55
C PRO A 86 -2.18 -0.90 -7.94
N TRP A 87 -1.38 -0.89 -9.02
CA TRP A 87 -0.83 0.34 -9.61
C TRP A 87 -1.69 0.93 -10.73
N VAL A 88 -2.73 0.20 -11.14
CA VAL A 88 -3.72 0.66 -12.14
C VAL A 88 -4.38 1.95 -11.62
N GLY A 89 -4.38 2.99 -12.43
CA GLY A 89 -4.94 4.31 -12.08
C GLY A 89 -4.11 5.14 -11.09
N LEU A 90 -2.97 4.61 -10.60
CA LEU A 90 -2.21 5.24 -9.52
C LEU A 90 -1.57 6.57 -9.94
N SER A 91 -1.14 6.71 -11.19
CA SER A 91 -0.55 7.96 -11.70
C SER A 91 -1.48 9.16 -11.62
N GLY A 92 -2.79 8.95 -11.74
CA GLY A 92 -3.80 10.01 -11.64
C GLY A 92 -4.23 10.36 -10.21
N ALA A 93 -3.75 9.61 -9.22
CA ALA A 93 -4.08 9.80 -7.81
C ALA A 93 -3.04 10.64 -7.04
N PHE A 94 -1.86 10.85 -7.60
CA PHE A 94 -0.80 11.65 -6.98
C PHE A 94 -0.66 13.02 -7.64
N PRO A 95 -0.24 14.08 -6.86
CA PRO A 95 0.18 14.04 -5.46
C PRO A 95 -0.98 13.77 -4.50
N GLU A 96 -0.71 13.04 -3.40
CA GLU A 96 -1.70 12.65 -2.40
C GLU A 96 -1.24 13.06 -0.99
N TYR A 97 -2.18 13.55 -0.15
CA TYR A 97 -1.87 13.79 1.25
C TYR A 97 -1.73 12.47 2.02
N ARG A 98 -0.63 12.31 2.71
CA ARG A 98 -0.36 11.12 3.54
C ARG A 98 -0.23 11.51 5.00
N SER A 99 -1.18 11.07 5.83
CA SER A 99 -1.15 11.34 7.28
C SER A 99 0.14 10.83 7.94
N ARG A 100 0.69 9.71 7.45
CA ARG A 100 1.96 9.17 7.97
C ARG A 100 3.11 10.18 7.90
N SER A 101 3.25 10.90 6.79
CA SER A 101 4.29 11.94 6.62
C SER A 101 3.80 13.35 6.95
N GLY A 102 2.50 13.54 7.17
CA GLY A 102 1.87 14.83 7.47
C GLY A 102 1.91 15.84 6.32
N LYS A 103 2.16 15.41 5.08
CA LYS A 103 2.33 16.28 3.90
C LYS A 103 1.77 15.66 2.62
N LEU A 104 1.64 16.48 1.56
CA LEU A 104 1.46 16.00 0.19
C LEU A 104 2.76 15.34 -0.27
N ILE A 105 2.66 14.17 -0.90
CA ILE A 105 3.80 13.46 -1.48
C ILE A 105 3.54 13.13 -2.94
N SER A 106 4.61 13.06 -3.72
CA SER A 106 4.60 12.57 -5.10
C SER A 106 4.54 11.04 -5.16
N LEU A 107 4.27 10.49 -6.34
CA LEU A 107 4.32 9.04 -6.55
C LEU A 107 5.75 8.49 -6.38
N GLN A 108 6.77 9.25 -6.77
CA GLN A 108 8.17 8.91 -6.56
C GLN A 108 8.53 8.81 -5.07
N GLU A 109 8.06 9.77 -4.25
CA GLU A 109 8.22 9.69 -2.79
C GLU A 109 7.53 8.44 -2.23
N ARG A 110 6.33 8.10 -2.75
CA ARG A 110 5.62 6.89 -2.31
C ARG A 110 6.36 5.61 -2.68
N VAL A 111 6.98 5.54 -3.85
CA VAL A 111 7.85 4.42 -4.25
C VAL A 111 9.08 4.34 -3.34
N ASN A 112 9.73 5.47 -3.06
CA ASN A 112 10.89 5.53 -2.17
C ASN A 112 10.56 5.16 -0.72
N ASP A 113 9.35 5.46 -0.22
CA ASP A 113 8.86 4.94 1.06
C ASP A 113 8.88 3.39 1.09
N CYS A 114 8.52 2.74 -0.02
CA CYS A 114 8.57 1.29 -0.11
C CYS A 114 10.01 0.75 -0.11
N PHE A 115 10.94 1.39 -0.82
CA PHE A 115 12.36 1.02 -0.77
C PHE A 115 12.90 1.07 0.66
N GLN A 116 12.61 2.11 1.40
CA GLN A 116 13.12 2.29 2.76
C GLN A 116 12.43 1.39 3.80
N ARG A 117 11.15 1.09 3.62
CA ARG A 117 10.33 0.38 4.63
C ARG A 117 10.11 -1.09 4.24
N SER A 118 9.49 -1.33 3.10
CA SER A 118 9.17 -2.70 2.66
C SER A 118 10.40 -3.46 2.17
N MET A 119 11.31 -2.77 1.47
CA MET A 119 12.52 -3.35 0.92
C MET A 119 13.74 -3.20 1.86
N ASN A 120 13.56 -2.59 3.04
CA ASN A 120 14.61 -2.38 4.06
C ASN A 120 15.90 -1.78 3.49
N GLY A 121 15.78 -0.87 2.52
CA GLY A 121 16.86 -0.39 1.67
C GLY A 121 16.96 1.13 1.58
N LYS A 122 17.43 1.62 0.44
CA LYS A 122 17.73 3.03 0.19
C LYS A 122 16.87 3.59 -0.95
N PRO A 123 16.46 4.86 -0.90
CA PRO A 123 15.68 5.48 -1.96
C PRO A 123 16.48 5.56 -3.28
N LEU A 124 15.74 5.55 -4.40
CA LEU A 124 16.24 5.95 -5.71
C LEU A 124 16.31 7.48 -5.82
N ALA A 125 17.24 8.00 -6.59
CA ALA A 125 17.20 9.40 -7.00
C ALA A 125 15.94 9.65 -7.85
N PHE A 126 15.29 10.80 -7.66
CA PHE A 126 14.01 11.11 -8.33
C PHE A 126 14.13 11.20 -9.85
N ASP A 127 15.28 11.61 -10.33
CA ASP A 127 15.63 11.78 -11.75
C ASP A 127 16.38 10.58 -12.35
N SER A 128 16.56 9.49 -11.58
CA SER A 128 17.25 8.30 -12.08
C SER A 128 16.47 7.64 -13.22
N ALA A 129 17.20 6.97 -14.10
CA ALA A 129 16.63 6.20 -15.20
C ALA A 129 15.68 5.11 -14.68
N GLU A 130 16.01 4.50 -13.54
CA GLU A 130 15.22 3.48 -12.87
C GLU A 130 13.89 4.05 -12.34
N MET A 131 13.92 5.19 -11.66
CA MET A 131 12.71 5.85 -11.18
C MET A 131 11.82 6.27 -12.36
N ASN A 132 12.40 6.84 -13.42
CA ASN A 132 11.67 7.22 -14.62
C ASN A 132 11.00 6.01 -15.31
N ALA A 133 11.70 4.87 -15.37
CA ALA A 133 11.17 3.64 -15.92
C ALA A 133 9.99 3.11 -15.06
N ILE A 134 10.12 3.12 -13.73
CA ILE A 134 9.03 2.76 -12.79
C ILE A 134 7.81 3.66 -13.03
N MET A 135 8.02 4.96 -13.14
CA MET A 135 6.94 5.92 -13.42
C MET A 135 6.30 5.68 -14.79
N ALA A 136 7.08 5.33 -15.81
CA ALA A 136 6.56 5.00 -17.14
C ALA A 136 5.65 3.78 -17.10
N TYR A 137 6.02 2.73 -16.39
CA TYR A 137 5.17 1.53 -16.23
C TYR A 137 3.87 1.85 -15.47
N MET A 138 3.94 2.56 -14.34
CA MET A 138 2.76 2.95 -13.57
C MET A 138 1.84 3.89 -14.36
N LYS A 139 2.41 4.77 -15.19
CA LYS A 139 1.65 5.62 -16.09
C LYS A 139 0.93 4.81 -17.18
N TRP A 140 1.63 3.84 -17.78
CA TRP A 140 1.02 2.94 -18.78
C TRP A 140 -0.11 2.12 -18.14
N LEU A 141 0.07 1.53 -16.95
CA LEU A 141 -1.00 0.85 -16.22
C LEU A 141 -2.20 1.76 -15.89
N SER A 142 -2.00 3.05 -15.86
CA SER A 142 -3.06 4.03 -15.59
C SER A 142 -3.73 4.56 -16.88
N SER A 143 -3.39 4.01 -18.05
CA SER A 143 -4.00 4.39 -19.33
C SER A 143 -5.51 4.14 -19.30
N GLY A 144 -6.29 5.14 -19.71
CA GLY A 144 -7.75 5.04 -19.71
C GLY A 144 -8.44 5.30 -18.36
N VAL A 145 -7.67 5.47 -17.27
CA VAL A 145 -8.24 5.87 -15.96
C VAL A 145 -8.20 7.39 -15.85
N PRO A 146 -9.36 8.07 -15.72
CA PRO A 146 -9.38 9.53 -15.56
C PRO A 146 -8.69 9.98 -14.27
N VAL A 147 -7.99 11.12 -14.32
CA VAL A 147 -7.36 11.74 -13.15
C VAL A 147 -8.42 12.04 -12.09
N GLY A 148 -8.10 11.79 -10.82
CA GLY A 148 -9.01 12.03 -9.70
C GLY A 148 -10.13 11.00 -9.55
N THR A 149 -10.08 9.87 -10.28
CA THR A 149 -11.00 8.75 -10.07
C THR A 149 -10.33 7.60 -9.32
N ASN A 150 -11.09 6.93 -8.47
CA ASN A 150 -10.65 5.68 -7.86
C ASN A 150 -10.89 4.49 -8.79
N VAL A 151 -10.09 3.45 -8.62
CA VAL A 151 -10.27 2.16 -9.29
C VAL A 151 -10.82 1.16 -8.28
N THR A 152 -11.78 0.33 -8.69
CA THR A 152 -12.31 -0.76 -7.87
C THR A 152 -11.14 -1.65 -7.37
N GLY A 153 -11.11 -1.93 -6.08
CA GLY A 153 -10.02 -2.73 -5.49
C GLY A 153 -8.70 -1.96 -5.29
N ARG A 154 -8.69 -0.62 -5.40
CA ARG A 154 -7.54 0.20 -5.03
C ARG A 154 -7.17 0.00 -3.55
N GLY A 155 -5.88 -0.16 -3.28
CA GLY A 155 -5.35 -0.35 -1.92
C GLY A 155 -5.66 -1.75 -1.38
N PHE A 156 -6.01 -1.81 -0.11
CA PHE A 156 -6.47 -3.01 0.59
C PHE A 156 -7.90 -2.76 1.08
N GLU A 157 -8.78 -3.74 0.94
CA GLU A 157 -10.11 -3.65 1.55
C GLU A 157 -9.97 -3.69 3.06
N LYS A 158 -10.66 -2.76 3.74
CA LYS A 158 -10.54 -2.65 5.20
C LYS A 158 -11.16 -3.85 5.89
N ILE A 159 -10.46 -4.36 6.89
CA ILE A 159 -11.01 -5.35 7.81
C ILE A 159 -11.74 -4.64 8.97
N ASP A 160 -12.77 -5.27 9.52
CA ASP A 160 -13.49 -4.72 10.66
C ASP A 160 -12.56 -4.59 11.88
N THR A 161 -12.39 -3.37 12.37
CA THR A 161 -11.55 -3.05 13.52
C THR A 161 -12.21 -3.32 14.88
N ALA A 162 -13.47 -3.76 14.89
CA ALA A 162 -14.16 -4.26 16.08
C ALA A 162 -13.79 -5.71 16.40
N LEU A 163 -13.26 -6.46 15.43
CA LEU A 163 -12.76 -7.81 15.66
C LEU A 163 -11.59 -7.80 16.65
N VAL A 164 -11.59 -8.76 17.56
CA VAL A 164 -10.54 -8.91 18.58
C VAL A 164 -9.54 -9.95 18.14
N PRO A 165 -8.24 -9.61 17.95
CA PRO A 165 -7.24 -10.54 17.47
C PRO A 165 -6.86 -11.59 18.53
N ASN A 166 -6.74 -12.85 18.11
CA ASN A 166 -6.25 -13.96 18.91
C ASN A 166 -4.97 -14.54 18.29
N ARG A 167 -3.79 -14.26 18.88
CA ARG A 167 -2.49 -14.69 18.37
C ARG A 167 -2.28 -16.21 18.45
N GLU A 168 -2.81 -16.88 19.45
CA GLU A 168 -2.67 -18.34 19.58
C GLU A 168 -3.48 -19.04 18.49
N HIS A 169 -4.70 -18.61 18.22
CA HIS A 169 -5.45 -19.08 17.06
C HIS A 169 -4.71 -18.74 15.75
N GLY A 170 -4.18 -17.52 15.64
CA GLY A 170 -3.38 -17.09 14.48
C GLY A 170 -2.15 -17.96 14.21
N LYS A 171 -1.49 -18.47 15.27
CA LYS A 171 -0.41 -19.46 15.15
C LYS A 171 -0.91 -20.77 14.54
N ALA A 172 -2.07 -21.25 14.97
CA ALA A 172 -2.67 -22.46 14.40
C ALA A 172 -3.07 -22.26 12.93
N VAL A 173 -3.70 -21.13 12.60
CA VAL A 173 -4.01 -20.77 11.21
C VAL A 173 -2.76 -20.67 10.35
N TYR A 174 -1.67 -20.06 10.88
CA TYR A 174 -0.40 -19.97 10.17
C TYR A 174 0.17 -21.35 9.85
N ALA A 175 0.21 -22.24 10.83
CA ALA A 175 0.72 -23.60 10.65
C ALA A 175 -0.08 -24.39 9.61
N ALA A 176 -1.41 -24.21 9.58
CA ALA A 176 -2.31 -24.93 8.69
C ALA A 176 -2.36 -24.36 7.25
N GLN A 177 -2.26 -23.04 7.08
CA GLN A 177 -2.57 -22.37 5.82
C GLN A 177 -1.39 -21.62 5.18
N CYS A 178 -0.32 -21.32 5.92
CA CYS A 178 0.74 -20.42 5.48
C CYS A 178 2.13 -21.07 5.46
N ALA A 179 2.40 -21.93 6.44
CA ALA A 179 3.72 -22.49 6.69
C ALA A 179 4.26 -23.33 5.52
N SER A 180 3.41 -23.98 4.74
CA SER A 180 3.80 -24.76 3.57
C SER A 180 4.54 -23.92 2.50
N CYS A 181 4.23 -22.64 2.39
CA CYS A 181 4.86 -21.72 1.44
C CYS A 181 5.85 -20.79 2.14
N HIS A 182 5.44 -20.18 3.27
CA HIS A 182 6.27 -19.18 3.95
C HIS A 182 7.26 -19.75 4.98
N GLY A 183 7.32 -21.08 5.13
CA GLY A 183 8.14 -21.76 6.14
C GLY A 183 7.48 -21.73 7.53
N ALA A 184 7.71 -22.76 8.34
CA ALA A 184 7.25 -22.78 9.73
C ALA A 184 7.88 -21.66 10.58
N ASP A 185 9.08 -21.24 10.18
CA ASP A 185 9.87 -20.16 10.76
C ASP A 185 9.63 -18.79 10.08
N GLY A 186 8.73 -18.73 9.08
CA GLY A 186 8.38 -17.50 8.34
C GLY A 186 9.46 -16.95 7.42
N GLN A 187 10.52 -17.72 7.15
CA GLN A 187 11.65 -17.26 6.34
C GLN A 187 11.45 -17.45 4.83
N GLY A 188 10.27 -17.94 4.43
CA GLY A 188 9.93 -18.14 3.02
C GLY A 188 10.66 -19.30 2.36
N MET A 189 10.58 -19.36 1.04
CA MET A 189 11.23 -20.40 0.23
C MET A 189 12.03 -19.75 -0.88
N LYS A 190 13.33 -20.03 -0.94
CA LYS A 190 14.25 -19.54 -1.99
C LYS A 190 14.26 -20.49 -3.18
N ASN A 191 14.46 -19.94 -4.38
CA ASN A 191 14.80 -20.69 -5.57
C ASN A 191 16.31 -20.97 -5.63
N PRO A 192 16.76 -21.87 -6.53
CA PRO A 192 18.19 -22.19 -6.67
C PRO A 192 19.09 -20.98 -7.02
N GLN A 193 18.52 -19.90 -7.55
CA GLN A 193 19.21 -18.67 -7.92
C GLN A 193 19.25 -17.63 -6.78
N GLY A 194 18.77 -18.00 -5.58
CA GLY A 194 18.81 -17.18 -4.38
C GLY A 194 17.67 -16.17 -4.22
N GLY A 195 16.77 -16.04 -5.20
CA GLY A 195 15.52 -15.27 -5.09
C GLY A 195 14.46 -16.03 -4.31
N TYR A 196 13.42 -15.35 -3.86
CA TYR A 196 12.29 -15.97 -3.18
C TYR A 196 11.22 -16.45 -4.15
N VAL A 197 10.84 -17.73 -4.07
CA VAL A 197 9.58 -18.25 -4.64
C VAL A 197 8.41 -17.77 -3.79
N PHE A 198 8.52 -17.97 -2.48
CA PHE A 198 7.60 -17.41 -1.48
C PHE A 198 8.37 -16.55 -0.49
N PRO A 199 7.96 -15.27 -0.31
CA PRO A 199 8.74 -14.33 0.48
C PRO A 199 8.71 -14.64 1.98
N PRO A 200 9.73 -14.20 2.74
CA PRO A 200 9.68 -14.21 4.19
C PRO A 200 8.63 -13.23 4.70
N VAL A 201 7.90 -13.60 5.75
CA VAL A 201 6.86 -12.75 6.37
C VAL A 201 7.29 -12.15 7.71
N TRP A 202 8.43 -12.60 8.26
CA TRP A 202 9.18 -11.99 9.36
C TRP A 202 10.67 -12.31 9.25
N GLY A 203 11.48 -11.86 10.21
CA GLY A 203 12.93 -12.04 10.22
C GLY A 203 13.68 -10.98 9.42
N ASN A 204 15.00 -11.14 9.32
CA ASN A 204 15.90 -10.13 8.77
C ASN A 204 15.70 -9.84 7.28
N ASP A 205 15.30 -10.84 6.51
CA ASP A 205 15.07 -10.73 5.06
C ASP A 205 13.64 -10.25 4.71
N SER A 206 12.80 -9.96 5.72
CA SER A 206 11.45 -9.44 5.54
C SER A 206 11.42 -7.91 5.59
N PHE A 207 10.24 -7.33 5.41
CA PHE A 207 9.99 -5.90 5.56
C PHE A 207 10.24 -5.43 7.00
N ASN A 208 10.69 -4.19 7.18
CA ASN A 208 10.95 -3.64 8.51
C ASN A 208 9.67 -3.18 9.23
N ILE A 209 9.84 -2.81 10.51
CA ILE A 209 8.73 -2.45 11.37
C ILE A 209 7.98 -1.17 10.92
N GLY A 210 8.62 -0.31 10.12
CA GLY A 210 8.00 0.88 9.51
C GLY A 210 7.15 0.59 8.28
N ALA A 211 7.16 -0.64 7.75
CA ALA A 211 6.36 -1.00 6.58
C ALA A 211 4.85 -1.00 6.87
N GLY A 212 4.05 -0.74 5.84
CA GLY A 212 2.59 -0.84 5.96
C GLY A 212 2.13 -2.24 6.37
N MET A 213 2.78 -3.27 5.82
CA MET A 213 2.50 -4.68 6.13
C MET A 213 2.91 -5.11 7.55
N ALA A 214 3.70 -4.31 8.28
CA ALA A 214 3.99 -4.54 9.69
C ALA A 214 2.82 -4.15 10.61
N ARG A 215 1.79 -3.47 10.09
CA ARG A 215 0.56 -3.15 10.81
C ARG A 215 -0.46 -4.27 10.63
N MET A 216 -0.96 -4.78 11.73
CA MET A 216 -1.84 -5.95 11.80
C MET A 216 -3.07 -5.83 10.91
N TYR A 217 -3.81 -4.71 10.97
CA TYR A 217 -5.02 -4.53 10.17
C TYR A 217 -4.73 -4.38 8.67
N THR A 218 -3.59 -3.78 8.31
CA THR A 218 -3.16 -3.70 6.90
C THR A 218 -2.78 -5.09 6.38
N ALA A 219 -2.05 -5.86 7.17
CA ALA A 219 -1.68 -7.23 6.85
C ALA A 219 -2.93 -8.12 6.73
N ALA A 220 -3.86 -8.01 7.66
CA ALA A 220 -5.11 -8.78 7.67
C ALA A 220 -5.98 -8.49 6.42
N ALA A 221 -6.06 -7.22 6.02
CA ALA A 221 -6.75 -6.83 4.80
C ALA A 221 -6.13 -7.47 3.55
N PHE A 222 -4.79 -7.48 3.46
CA PHE A 222 -4.09 -8.16 2.37
C PHE A 222 -4.31 -9.69 2.40
N VAL A 223 -4.14 -10.31 3.57
CA VAL A 223 -4.30 -11.75 3.78
C VAL A 223 -5.70 -12.20 3.40
N LYS A 224 -6.74 -11.49 3.87
CA LYS A 224 -8.14 -11.82 3.59
C LYS A 224 -8.44 -11.95 2.10
N HIS A 225 -7.89 -11.06 1.27
CA HIS A 225 -8.21 -11.01 -0.15
C HIS A 225 -7.26 -11.79 -1.04
N ASN A 226 -6.01 -12.03 -0.58
CA ASN A 226 -4.96 -12.49 -1.48
C ASN A 226 -4.28 -13.80 -1.03
N MET A 227 -4.51 -14.24 0.22
CA MET A 227 -3.88 -15.43 0.76
C MET A 227 -4.92 -16.46 1.25
N PRO A 228 -4.59 -17.77 1.17
CA PRO A 228 -3.42 -18.36 0.51
C PRO A 228 -3.37 -17.99 -0.98
N LEU A 229 -2.17 -17.89 -1.56
CA LEU A 229 -2.01 -17.48 -2.95
C LEU A 229 -2.78 -18.42 -3.90
N GLY A 230 -3.61 -17.84 -4.78
CA GLY A 230 -4.54 -18.59 -5.64
C GLY A 230 -5.86 -18.99 -4.96
N GLN A 231 -6.01 -18.74 -3.66
CA GLN A 231 -7.22 -19.04 -2.87
C GLN A 231 -7.70 -17.82 -2.07
N GLY A 232 -7.44 -16.61 -2.58
CA GLY A 232 -7.85 -15.37 -1.92
C GLY A 232 -9.34 -15.34 -1.59
N GLY A 233 -9.70 -14.79 -0.44
CA GLY A 233 -11.07 -14.70 0.03
C GLY A 233 -11.60 -15.93 0.80
N THR A 234 -10.86 -17.05 0.84
CA THR A 234 -11.30 -18.28 1.52
C THR A 234 -11.20 -18.21 3.05
N LEU A 235 -10.25 -17.44 3.58
CA LEU A 235 -10.14 -17.23 5.02
C LEU A 235 -11.30 -16.36 5.53
N SER A 236 -11.77 -16.61 6.75
CA SER A 236 -12.65 -15.68 7.45
C SER A 236 -11.93 -14.37 7.77
N ALA A 237 -12.66 -13.29 8.02
CA ALA A 237 -12.06 -12.03 8.47
C ALA A 237 -11.33 -12.20 9.82
N GLN A 238 -11.86 -13.06 10.71
CA GLN A 238 -11.25 -13.37 11.99
C GLN A 238 -9.92 -14.15 11.80
N ASP A 239 -9.90 -15.20 10.96
CA ASP A 239 -8.67 -15.96 10.69
C ASP A 239 -7.59 -15.07 10.06
N ALA A 240 -7.96 -14.21 9.11
CA ALA A 240 -7.04 -13.25 8.48
C ALA A 240 -6.48 -12.26 9.50
N LEU A 241 -7.29 -11.79 10.46
CA LEU A 241 -6.84 -10.92 11.55
C LEU A 241 -5.92 -11.66 12.52
N ASP A 242 -6.31 -12.86 12.95
CA ASP A 242 -5.57 -13.65 13.93
C ASP A 242 -4.19 -14.06 13.41
N VAL A 243 -4.12 -14.57 12.17
CA VAL A 243 -2.83 -14.92 11.56
C VAL A 243 -1.94 -13.69 11.35
N SER A 244 -2.55 -12.54 11.02
CA SER A 244 -1.82 -11.27 10.89
C SER A 244 -1.32 -10.77 12.24
N ALA A 245 -2.08 -10.92 13.31
CA ALA A 245 -1.65 -10.63 14.68
C ALA A 245 -0.46 -11.53 15.10
N TYR A 246 -0.45 -12.79 14.65
CA TYR A 246 0.65 -13.71 14.92
C TYR A 246 1.94 -13.31 14.20
N PHE A 247 1.92 -13.21 12.85
CA PHE A 247 3.17 -12.98 12.11
C PHE A 247 3.70 -11.54 12.19
N THR A 248 2.82 -10.54 12.36
CA THR A 248 3.29 -9.16 12.54
C THR A 248 3.94 -8.95 13.91
N ALA A 249 3.63 -9.77 14.90
CA ALA A 249 4.28 -9.73 16.22
C ALA A 249 5.71 -10.28 16.22
N GLN A 250 6.09 -11.08 15.21
CA GLN A 250 7.40 -11.71 15.12
C GLN A 250 8.53 -10.67 14.91
N PRO A 251 9.78 -11.02 15.28
CA PRO A 251 10.94 -10.15 15.08
C PRO A 251 11.14 -9.76 13.61
N ARG A 252 11.54 -8.52 13.37
CA ARG A 252 11.87 -7.96 12.06
C ARG A 252 12.81 -6.77 12.20
N PRO A 253 13.46 -6.30 11.12
CA PRO A 253 14.35 -5.16 11.18
C PRO A 253 13.65 -3.91 11.73
N ASP A 254 14.37 -3.13 12.53
CA ASP A 254 13.87 -1.82 12.99
C ASP A 254 13.98 -0.76 11.89
N TYR A 255 13.29 0.36 12.10
CA TYR A 255 13.30 1.51 11.22
C TYR A 255 13.26 2.79 12.06
N ALA A 256 14.43 3.34 12.34
CA ALA A 256 14.55 4.49 13.25
C ALA A 256 13.71 5.71 12.82
N ALA A 257 13.60 5.95 11.50
CA ALA A 257 12.83 7.08 10.98
C ALA A 257 11.30 6.98 11.24
N ARG A 258 10.80 5.82 11.72
CA ARG A 258 9.38 5.69 12.14
C ARG A 258 9.00 6.62 13.31
N ALA A 259 9.98 7.12 14.05
CA ALA A 259 9.73 8.09 15.11
C ALA A 259 9.12 9.40 14.57
N ASN A 260 9.31 9.70 13.27
CA ASN A 260 8.76 10.88 12.61
C ASN A 260 7.39 10.60 11.94
N ASP A 261 6.86 9.38 12.05
CA ASP A 261 5.58 9.02 11.47
C ASP A 261 4.43 9.68 12.25
N TRP A 262 3.41 10.12 11.53
CA TRP A 262 2.20 10.78 12.04
C TRP A 262 2.47 12.05 12.86
N PRO A 263 3.22 13.02 12.33
CA PRO A 263 3.62 14.22 13.08
C PRO A 263 2.43 15.13 13.47
N LYS A 264 1.26 14.93 12.86
CA LYS A 264 0.02 15.68 13.14
C LYS A 264 -1.01 14.88 13.94
N GLY A 265 -0.64 13.72 14.48
CA GLY A 265 -1.57 12.78 15.10
C GLY A 265 -2.09 11.73 14.11
N ASP A 266 -3.25 11.15 14.37
CA ASP A 266 -3.89 10.11 13.54
C ASP A 266 -3.07 8.81 13.40
N LYS A 267 -2.18 8.55 14.37
CA LYS A 267 -1.42 7.30 14.41
C LYS A 267 -2.37 6.11 14.55
N PRO A 268 -2.37 5.15 13.61
CA PRO A 268 -3.19 3.95 13.73
C PRO A 268 -2.90 3.16 15.00
N LYS A 269 -3.92 2.55 15.61
CA LYS A 269 -3.80 1.79 16.87
C LYS A 269 -2.79 0.65 16.79
N ASP A 270 -2.60 0.06 15.61
CA ASP A 270 -1.70 -1.05 15.32
C ASP A 270 -0.33 -0.59 14.79
N ALA A 271 -0.04 0.70 14.74
CA ALA A 271 1.27 1.22 14.36
C ALA A 271 2.25 1.15 15.54
N ARG A 272 3.45 0.68 15.26
CA ARG A 272 4.54 0.48 16.24
C ARG A 272 5.52 1.63 16.24
#